data_3abf9df78e2f874a43d4334c55059442
#
_entry.id   3abf9df78e2f874a43d4334c55059442
#
_cell.length_a   1.000
_cell.length_b   1.000
_cell.length_c   1.000
_cell.angle_alpha   90.00
_cell.angle_beta   90.00
_cell.angle_gamma   90.00
#
_symmetry.space_group_name_H-M   'P 1'
#
loop_
_entity.id
_entity.type
_entity.pdbx_description
1 polymer ?
#
loop_
_entity_poly.entity_id
_entity_poly.type
_entity_poly.pdbx_seq_one_letter_code
_entity_poly.pdbx_strand_id
1 'polypeptide(L)'
;MTDKVTLKAEYSSDAYTQEVAAGHFEHRSPFNLALDYQIKPTIQLTAYAQHGDEIGILASLTSNPKHSPGGATRDRAPMPVLPRAKAQVAPAGWSEIPSLRSALITALTPVLRQDGIQLIGLSLTDTIAIATVENHRYQSQPQAIGHVARLLSNALPASVDTIAVVPMVKGIAGSQVIFPRDALEAHEATATGASDMRAATIVTDAAAVDHRSAAAEGAFPQFSWSFGPDVSASLFDPDNPVALSLGAKLTAEWVPARGVYVTGTLRQNIVDNYTSTPRYSDSIITHVRSDSTFYDRADGPVLQDLTANYRFRPGTNLYGRFSAGYLERMYGGLSAELLWKPVDSKFGLGFEVSAVRQRSFDGLGFAPLTVTTAGLGAPRSYDTITGHLSGYYAFDDGLHAQVDVGRYLAKDWGMSVQLNREFNNGWKVGAYATLTDISFDDFGEGSFDKGIVMEIPTSWSIGRPSRVNWSVVIRPLLRDGGAKLDLSDRLYDLVRDTHVPQLEAQWGRFWR
;
A
#
# COMPACT_ATOMS: atom_id res chain seq x y z
N MET A 1 -40.86 13.98 -17.80
CA MET A 1 -39.42 14.13 -17.50
C MET A 1 -38.72 12.88 -17.97
N THR A 2 -37.59 13.00 -18.61
CA THR A 2 -36.81 11.82 -19.01
C THR A 2 -36.11 11.25 -17.77
N ASP A 3 -35.88 9.93 -17.72
CA ASP A 3 -35.18 9.26 -16.60
C ASP A 3 -33.76 9.82 -16.32
N LYS A 4 -33.34 10.78 -17.13
CA LYS A 4 -32.00 11.42 -17.05
C LYS A 4 -32.02 12.80 -16.41
N VAL A 5 -33.16 13.37 -16.12
CA VAL A 5 -33.27 14.74 -15.60
C VAL A 5 -34.03 14.73 -14.28
N THR A 6 -33.40 15.25 -13.22
CA THR A 6 -34.01 15.40 -11.90
C THR A 6 -33.97 16.86 -11.47
N LEU A 7 -35.10 17.42 -11.12
CA LEU A 7 -35.20 18.72 -10.48
C LEU A 7 -35.20 18.53 -8.96
N LYS A 8 -34.37 19.28 -8.25
CA LYS A 8 -34.31 19.33 -6.78
C LYS A 8 -34.67 20.72 -6.31
N ALA A 9 -35.44 20.78 -5.23
CA ALA A 9 -35.74 22.00 -4.53
C ALA A 9 -35.58 21.76 -3.03
N GLU A 10 -34.91 22.65 -2.34
CA GLU A 10 -34.65 22.59 -0.92
C GLU A 10 -35.08 23.90 -0.27
N TYR A 11 -35.64 23.81 0.93
CA TYR A 11 -35.82 24.92 1.83
C TYR A 11 -34.84 24.78 2.99
N SER A 12 -33.83 25.65 3.06
CA SER A 12 -32.89 25.68 4.18
C SER A 12 -33.44 26.53 5.31
N SER A 13 -33.54 25.93 6.51
CA SER A 13 -33.91 26.63 7.72
C SER A 13 -32.72 27.31 8.42
N ASP A 14 -31.50 27.04 7.96
CA ASP A 14 -30.28 27.70 8.44
C ASP A 14 -30.19 29.11 7.87
N ALA A 15 -29.96 30.09 8.73
CA ALA A 15 -29.78 31.48 8.34
C ALA A 15 -28.31 31.81 8.03
N TYR A 16 -27.38 30.87 8.20
CA TYR A 16 -25.95 31.01 7.90
C TYR A 16 -25.32 32.27 8.50
N THR A 17 -25.71 32.63 9.71
CA THR A 17 -25.37 33.92 10.32
C THR A 17 -23.87 34.16 10.49
N GLN A 18 -23.10 33.11 10.74
CA GLN A 18 -21.65 33.19 10.90
C GLN A 18 -20.95 33.36 9.55
N GLU A 19 -21.34 32.60 8.53
CA GLU A 19 -20.77 32.61 7.19
C GLU A 19 -21.10 33.92 6.46
N VAL A 20 -22.32 34.42 6.64
CA VAL A 20 -22.73 35.74 6.12
C VAL A 20 -21.95 36.85 6.83
N ALA A 21 -21.80 36.80 8.13
CA ALA A 21 -21.00 37.76 8.90
C ALA A 21 -19.52 37.75 8.51
N ALA A 22 -18.99 36.58 8.13
CA ALA A 22 -17.62 36.41 7.62
C ALA A 22 -17.45 36.89 6.15
N GLY A 23 -18.56 37.21 5.47
CA GLY A 23 -18.53 37.74 4.10
C GLY A 23 -18.29 36.65 3.02
N HIS A 24 -18.56 35.41 3.32
CA HIS A 24 -18.36 34.31 2.36
C HIS A 24 -19.41 34.30 1.25
N PHE A 25 -20.65 34.66 1.56
CA PHE A 25 -21.76 34.82 0.59
C PHE A 25 -22.89 35.67 1.18
N GLU A 26 -23.86 36.06 0.36
CA GLU A 26 -25.07 36.76 0.80
C GLU A 26 -26.26 35.79 0.86
N HIS A 27 -26.89 35.66 2.02
CA HIS A 27 -28.09 34.83 2.18
C HIS A 27 -29.34 35.65 1.82
N ARG A 28 -29.74 35.64 0.53
CA ARG A 28 -30.90 36.37 0.01
C ARG A 28 -32.18 35.55 -0.05
N SER A 29 -32.06 34.20 -0.01
CA SER A 29 -33.19 33.31 -0.13
C SER A 29 -32.94 32.00 0.61
N PRO A 30 -33.93 31.48 1.35
CA PRO A 30 -33.85 30.15 1.96
C PRO A 30 -34.11 29.02 0.94
N PHE A 31 -34.48 29.35 -0.31
CA PHE A 31 -34.74 28.32 -1.33
C PHE A 31 -33.52 28.06 -2.19
N ASN A 32 -33.17 26.79 -2.30
CA ASN A 32 -32.14 26.27 -3.17
C ASN A 32 -32.76 25.43 -4.27
N LEU A 33 -32.25 25.56 -5.49
CA LEU A 33 -32.72 24.79 -6.65
C LEU A 33 -31.54 24.11 -7.32
N ALA A 34 -31.74 22.86 -7.79
CA ALA A 34 -30.74 22.19 -8.60
C ALA A 34 -31.39 21.35 -9.71
N LEU A 35 -30.72 21.29 -10.86
CA LEU A 35 -31.07 20.48 -12.00
C LEU A 35 -29.95 19.47 -12.26
N ASP A 36 -30.24 18.20 -12.03
CA ASP A 36 -29.34 17.11 -12.33
C ASP A 36 -29.56 16.58 -13.74
N TYR A 37 -28.48 16.38 -14.47
CA TYR A 37 -28.50 15.68 -15.75
C TYR A 37 -27.57 14.46 -15.70
N GLN A 38 -28.17 13.26 -15.81
CA GLN A 38 -27.44 11.99 -15.83
C GLN A 38 -26.91 11.69 -17.23
N ILE A 39 -25.62 11.94 -17.48
CA ILE A 39 -24.98 11.67 -18.77
C ILE A 39 -24.83 10.16 -18.98
N LYS A 40 -24.32 9.48 -17.95
CA LYS A 40 -24.15 8.01 -17.85
C LYS A 40 -24.48 7.59 -16.43
N PRO A 41 -24.72 6.30 -16.16
CA PRO A 41 -24.98 5.82 -14.79
C PRO A 41 -23.90 6.21 -13.78
N THR A 42 -22.72 6.54 -14.26
CA THR A 42 -21.54 6.91 -13.45
C THR A 42 -21.18 8.39 -13.50
N ILE A 43 -21.85 9.21 -14.36
CA ILE A 43 -21.50 10.61 -14.57
C ILE A 43 -22.78 11.47 -14.52
N GLN A 44 -22.84 12.39 -13.58
CA GLN A 44 -23.92 13.33 -13.40
C GLN A 44 -23.38 14.76 -13.44
N LEU A 45 -24.07 15.66 -14.13
CA LEU A 45 -23.86 17.10 -14.03
C LEU A 45 -25.04 17.71 -13.27
N THR A 46 -24.75 18.59 -12.34
CA THR A 46 -25.74 19.33 -11.57
C THR A 46 -25.49 20.81 -11.77
N ALA A 47 -26.48 21.53 -12.27
CA ALA A 47 -26.50 22.99 -12.20
C ALA A 47 -27.34 23.40 -10.99
N TYR A 48 -26.87 24.32 -10.17
CA TYR A 48 -27.55 24.71 -8.94
C TYR A 48 -27.57 26.24 -8.74
N ALA A 49 -28.58 26.69 -8.00
CA ALA A 49 -28.66 28.03 -7.45
C ALA A 49 -28.96 27.92 -5.96
N GLN A 50 -28.13 28.56 -5.13
CA GLN A 50 -28.20 28.49 -3.67
C GLN A 50 -28.20 29.89 -3.07
N HIS A 51 -28.85 30.03 -1.91
CA HIS A 51 -28.89 31.22 -1.08
C HIS A 51 -29.47 32.48 -1.78
N GLY A 52 -29.92 32.36 -3.05
CA GLY A 52 -30.35 33.46 -3.87
C GLY A 52 -29.23 34.35 -4.42
N ASP A 53 -27.98 33.98 -4.20
CA ASP A 53 -26.76 34.69 -4.53
C ASP A 53 -25.78 33.89 -5.36
N GLU A 54 -25.75 32.55 -5.16
CA GLU A 54 -24.78 31.66 -5.79
C GLU A 54 -25.40 30.81 -6.90
N ILE A 55 -24.69 30.68 -8.01
CA ILE A 55 -24.97 29.70 -9.06
C ILE A 55 -23.70 28.90 -9.35
N GLY A 56 -23.86 27.59 -9.58
CA GLY A 56 -22.73 26.74 -9.85
C GLY A 56 -23.06 25.50 -10.66
N ILE A 57 -21.99 24.81 -11.06
CA ILE A 57 -22.07 23.54 -11.76
C ILE A 57 -21.22 22.53 -11.00
N LEU A 58 -21.80 21.38 -10.68
CA LEU A 58 -21.13 20.24 -10.03
C LEU A 58 -21.09 19.07 -11.01
N ALA A 59 -19.93 18.49 -11.20
CA ALA A 59 -19.77 17.21 -11.88
C ALA A 59 -19.54 16.10 -10.85
N SER A 60 -20.44 15.11 -10.82
CA SER A 60 -20.35 13.96 -9.93
C SER A 60 -19.95 12.72 -10.71
N LEU A 61 -18.89 12.05 -10.24
CA LEU A 61 -18.45 10.78 -10.75
C LEU A 61 -18.75 9.70 -9.70
N THR A 62 -19.70 8.82 -9.99
CA THR A 62 -20.12 7.75 -9.09
C THR A 62 -19.55 6.43 -9.57
N SER A 63 -18.88 5.71 -8.68
CA SER A 63 -18.32 4.40 -8.96
C SER A 63 -18.87 3.38 -7.98
N ASN A 64 -19.36 2.24 -8.51
CA ASN A 64 -19.83 1.15 -7.67
C ASN A 64 -18.71 0.12 -7.50
N PRO A 65 -18.17 -0.08 -6.27
CA PRO A 65 -17.08 -1.02 -6.03
C PRO A 65 -17.37 -2.46 -6.48
N LYS A 66 -18.65 -2.86 -6.56
CA LYS A 66 -19.06 -4.19 -7.05
C LYS A 66 -18.88 -4.37 -8.55
N HIS A 67 -18.81 -3.29 -9.32
CA HIS A 67 -18.72 -3.32 -10.77
C HIS A 67 -17.47 -2.58 -11.24
N SER A 68 -16.48 -3.35 -11.67
CA SER A 68 -15.23 -2.79 -12.22
C SER A 68 -15.50 -2.00 -13.50
N PRO A 69 -15.09 -0.71 -13.60
CA PRO A 69 -15.19 0.05 -14.84
C PRO A 69 -14.25 -0.50 -15.93
N GLY A 70 -13.18 -1.20 -15.54
CA GLY A 70 -12.25 -1.88 -16.45
C GLY A 70 -12.82 -3.13 -17.12
N GLY A 71 -14.02 -3.57 -16.70
CA GLY A 71 -14.66 -4.78 -17.19
C GLY A 71 -14.01 -6.06 -16.67
N ALA A 72 -14.23 -7.17 -17.38
CA ALA A 72 -13.60 -8.44 -17.05
C ALA A 72 -12.08 -8.36 -17.22
N THR A 73 -11.35 -9.08 -16.37
CA THR A 73 -9.89 -9.13 -16.41
C THR A 73 -9.40 -9.54 -17.80
N ARG A 74 -8.61 -8.67 -18.45
CA ARG A 74 -7.99 -8.92 -19.76
C ARG A 74 -6.62 -9.60 -19.58
N ASP A 75 -6.56 -10.61 -18.72
CA ASP A 75 -5.34 -11.38 -18.54
C ASP A 75 -5.30 -12.57 -19.50
N ARG A 76 -4.10 -13.03 -19.82
CA ARG A 76 -3.94 -14.26 -20.60
C ARG A 76 -4.38 -15.44 -19.74
N ALA A 77 -4.98 -16.45 -20.38
CA ALA A 77 -5.20 -17.72 -19.71
C ALA A 77 -3.84 -18.28 -19.23
N PRO A 78 -3.76 -18.77 -18.01
CA PRO A 78 -2.54 -19.40 -17.51
C PRO A 78 -2.21 -20.65 -18.34
N MET A 79 -0.92 -21.02 -18.34
CA MET A 79 -0.48 -22.28 -18.96
C MET A 79 -1.16 -23.46 -18.27
N PRO A 80 -1.74 -24.43 -19.00
CA PRO A 80 -2.32 -25.61 -18.39
C PRO A 80 -1.25 -26.54 -17.81
N VAL A 81 -1.62 -27.33 -16.82
CA VAL A 81 -0.77 -28.41 -16.30
C VAL A 81 -0.78 -29.57 -17.29
N LEU A 82 0.40 -29.98 -17.74
CA LEU A 82 0.55 -31.15 -18.57
C LEU A 82 0.85 -32.37 -17.69
N PRO A 83 0.06 -33.48 -17.81
CA PRO A 83 0.40 -34.71 -17.11
C PRO A 83 1.79 -35.19 -17.51
N ARG A 84 2.63 -35.49 -16.50
CA ARG A 84 4.00 -35.98 -16.75
C ARG A 84 3.99 -37.32 -17.44
N ALA A 85 4.87 -37.48 -18.44
CA ALA A 85 5.14 -38.77 -19.06
C ALA A 85 5.97 -39.63 -18.09
N LYS A 86 5.33 -40.55 -17.40
CA LYS A 86 5.97 -41.45 -16.40
C LYS A 86 7.14 -42.28 -16.98
N ALA A 87 7.25 -42.39 -18.30
CA ALA A 87 8.32 -43.11 -18.98
C ALA A 87 9.64 -42.33 -19.12
N GLN A 88 9.64 -41.03 -18.89
CA GLN A 88 10.85 -40.19 -18.96
C GLN A 88 11.39 -39.95 -17.54
N VAL A 89 12.08 -40.94 -17.01
CA VAL A 89 12.79 -40.84 -15.73
C VAL A 89 14.14 -40.16 -16.01
N ALA A 90 14.40 -39.04 -15.36
CA ALA A 90 15.71 -38.41 -15.39
C ALA A 90 16.75 -39.36 -14.70
N PRO A 91 18.02 -39.36 -15.14
CA PRO A 91 19.05 -40.12 -14.44
C PRO A 91 19.18 -39.64 -13.00
N ALA A 92 19.50 -40.59 -12.08
CA ALA A 92 19.77 -40.23 -10.69
C ALA A 92 20.92 -39.20 -10.61
N GLY A 93 20.76 -38.20 -9.71
CA GLY A 93 21.74 -37.12 -9.56
C GLY A 93 21.63 -36.03 -10.66
N TRP A 94 20.56 -36.02 -11.46
CA TRP A 94 20.37 -34.99 -12.50
C TRP A 94 20.35 -33.57 -11.91
N SER A 95 19.84 -33.39 -10.69
CA SER A 95 19.75 -32.13 -9.99
C SER A 95 21.10 -31.54 -9.58
N GLU A 96 22.14 -32.39 -9.48
CA GLU A 96 23.49 -31.97 -9.13
C GLU A 96 24.30 -31.46 -10.35
N ILE A 97 23.78 -31.64 -11.56
CA ILE A 97 24.44 -31.19 -12.79
C ILE A 97 24.29 -29.68 -12.94
N PRO A 98 25.35 -28.87 -12.75
CA PRO A 98 25.24 -27.41 -12.75
C PRO A 98 24.71 -26.83 -14.06
N SER A 99 25.07 -27.41 -15.19
CA SER A 99 24.64 -26.97 -16.53
C SER A 99 23.13 -27.13 -16.72
N LEU A 100 22.52 -28.20 -16.19
CA LEU A 100 21.07 -28.40 -16.29
C LEU A 100 20.32 -27.41 -15.39
N ARG A 101 20.82 -27.14 -14.20
CA ARG A 101 20.25 -26.13 -13.31
C ARG A 101 20.30 -24.75 -13.96
N SER A 102 21.45 -24.35 -14.50
CA SER A 102 21.63 -23.07 -15.20
C SER A 102 20.73 -22.98 -16.43
N ALA A 103 20.61 -24.05 -17.21
CA ALA A 103 19.69 -24.10 -18.36
C ALA A 103 18.23 -23.93 -17.94
N LEU A 104 17.79 -24.57 -16.86
CA LEU A 104 16.44 -24.42 -16.31
C LEU A 104 16.19 -22.98 -15.86
N ILE A 105 17.09 -22.37 -15.11
CA ILE A 105 16.98 -20.96 -14.68
C ILE A 105 16.87 -20.05 -15.90
N THR A 106 17.73 -20.26 -16.90
CA THR A 106 17.72 -19.47 -18.15
C THR A 106 16.41 -19.63 -18.93
N ALA A 107 15.83 -20.82 -18.95
CA ALA A 107 14.56 -21.08 -19.63
C ALA A 107 13.35 -20.54 -18.86
N LEU A 108 13.32 -20.66 -17.52
CA LEU A 108 12.19 -20.25 -16.69
C LEU A 108 12.10 -18.75 -16.49
N THR A 109 13.25 -18.07 -16.36
CA THR A 109 13.31 -16.62 -16.05
C THR A 109 12.52 -15.74 -17.03
N PRO A 110 12.66 -15.85 -18.37
CA PRO A 110 11.91 -15.01 -19.28
C PRO A 110 10.40 -15.29 -19.26
N VAL A 111 9.99 -16.54 -19.06
CA VAL A 111 8.58 -16.94 -19.01
C VAL A 111 7.92 -16.35 -17.77
N LEU A 112 8.54 -16.50 -16.60
CA LEU A 112 8.03 -15.90 -15.34
C LEU A 112 8.00 -14.37 -15.42
N ARG A 113 9.02 -13.75 -16.06
CA ARG A 113 9.07 -12.30 -16.22
C ARG A 113 7.92 -11.77 -17.09
N GLN A 114 7.48 -12.51 -18.11
CA GLN A 114 6.31 -12.15 -18.92
C GLN A 114 5.02 -12.13 -18.07
N ASP A 115 4.95 -13.00 -17.06
CA ASP A 115 3.86 -13.03 -16.08
C ASP A 115 4.07 -12.04 -14.92
N GLY A 116 5.09 -11.18 -14.99
CA GLY A 116 5.41 -10.22 -13.95
C GLY A 116 5.87 -10.87 -12.64
N ILE A 117 6.42 -12.08 -12.75
CA ILE A 117 6.98 -12.83 -11.61
C ILE A 117 8.50 -12.90 -11.83
N GLN A 118 9.25 -12.56 -10.80
CA GLN A 118 10.70 -12.66 -10.84
C GLN A 118 11.18 -13.91 -10.13
N LEU A 119 12.01 -14.70 -10.80
CA LEU A 119 12.72 -15.81 -10.19
C LEU A 119 13.95 -15.28 -9.44
N ILE A 120 13.97 -15.48 -8.14
CA ILE A 120 15.07 -15.07 -7.25
C ILE A 120 16.06 -16.21 -7.04
N GLY A 121 15.55 -17.43 -6.95
CA GLY A 121 16.37 -18.62 -6.77
C GLY A 121 15.62 -19.90 -7.09
N LEU A 122 16.38 -20.95 -7.42
CA LEU A 122 15.86 -22.29 -7.69
C LEU A 122 16.75 -23.32 -7.00
N SER A 123 16.17 -24.07 -6.06
CA SER A 123 16.81 -25.20 -5.41
C SER A 123 16.19 -26.51 -5.92
N LEU A 124 17.00 -27.46 -6.28
CA LEU A 124 16.58 -28.74 -6.87
C LEU A 124 17.23 -29.89 -6.14
N THR A 125 16.42 -30.89 -5.90
CA THR A 125 16.86 -32.28 -5.65
C THR A 125 16.24 -33.16 -6.72
N ASP A 126 16.56 -34.44 -6.74
CA ASP A 126 15.99 -35.38 -7.73
C ASP A 126 14.47 -35.49 -7.65
N THR A 127 13.88 -35.18 -6.48
CA THR A 127 12.44 -35.33 -6.19
C THR A 127 11.73 -34.03 -5.77
N ILE A 128 12.47 -32.98 -5.40
CA ILE A 128 11.91 -31.75 -4.88
C ILE A 128 12.45 -30.54 -5.66
N ALA A 129 11.56 -29.63 -6.01
CA ALA A 129 11.91 -28.32 -6.57
C ALA A 129 11.38 -27.20 -5.69
N ILE A 130 12.24 -26.24 -5.31
CA ILE A 130 11.90 -25.07 -4.52
C ILE A 130 12.23 -23.82 -5.32
N ALA A 131 11.20 -23.06 -5.72
CA ALA A 131 11.38 -21.78 -6.40
C ALA A 131 11.11 -20.62 -5.44
N THR A 132 12.10 -19.74 -5.28
CA THR A 132 11.93 -18.46 -4.59
C THR A 132 11.60 -17.39 -5.62
N VAL A 133 10.46 -16.73 -5.45
CA VAL A 133 9.92 -15.81 -6.46
C VAL A 133 9.42 -14.52 -5.83
N GLU A 134 9.50 -13.42 -6.57
CA GLU A 134 8.88 -12.14 -6.23
C GLU A 134 7.79 -11.80 -7.24
N ASN A 135 6.58 -11.53 -6.73
CA ASN A 135 5.40 -11.23 -7.54
C ASN A 135 5.24 -9.71 -7.67
N HIS A 136 5.38 -9.18 -8.88
CA HIS A 136 5.21 -7.75 -9.19
C HIS A 136 3.90 -7.42 -9.90
N ARG A 137 3.05 -8.41 -10.19
CA ARG A 137 1.85 -8.23 -11.03
C ARG A 137 0.54 -8.55 -10.32
N TYR A 138 0.45 -9.71 -9.70
CA TYR A 138 -0.81 -10.21 -9.16
C TYR A 138 -1.07 -9.70 -7.75
N GLN A 139 -2.26 -9.17 -7.47
CA GLN A 139 -2.66 -8.82 -6.11
C GLN A 139 -2.76 -10.03 -5.19
N SER A 140 -3.20 -11.17 -5.74
CA SER A 140 -3.33 -12.43 -5.04
C SER A 140 -2.02 -13.23 -5.11
N GLN A 141 -1.41 -13.51 -3.98
CA GLN A 141 -0.24 -14.39 -3.93
C GLN A 141 -0.55 -15.83 -4.38
N PRO A 142 -1.70 -16.45 -4.02
CA PRO A 142 -2.06 -17.75 -4.57
C PRO A 142 -2.11 -17.80 -6.09
N GLN A 143 -2.52 -16.72 -6.77
CA GLN A 143 -2.49 -16.65 -8.23
C GLN A 143 -1.05 -16.74 -8.76
N ALA A 144 -0.13 -15.93 -8.23
CA ALA A 144 1.27 -15.98 -8.61
C ALA A 144 1.90 -17.36 -8.33
N ILE A 145 1.60 -17.93 -7.16
CA ILE A 145 2.06 -19.28 -6.77
C ILE A 145 1.56 -20.33 -7.77
N GLY A 146 0.29 -20.26 -8.18
CA GLY A 146 -0.30 -21.16 -9.17
C GLY A 146 0.36 -21.06 -10.56
N HIS A 147 0.72 -19.87 -11.01
CA HIS A 147 1.48 -19.67 -12.26
C HIS A 147 2.87 -20.33 -12.20
N VAL A 148 3.59 -20.11 -11.09
CA VAL A 148 4.91 -20.72 -10.86
C VAL A 148 4.82 -22.24 -10.80
N ALA A 149 3.83 -22.76 -10.06
CA ALA A 149 3.61 -24.19 -9.88
C ALA A 149 3.36 -24.91 -11.21
N ARG A 150 2.51 -24.37 -12.06
CA ARG A 150 2.21 -24.91 -13.40
C ARG A 150 3.44 -24.90 -14.30
N LEU A 151 4.18 -23.80 -14.32
CA LEU A 151 5.39 -23.69 -15.12
C LEU A 151 6.44 -24.71 -14.67
N LEU A 152 6.67 -24.86 -13.36
CA LEU A 152 7.60 -25.86 -12.80
C LEU A 152 7.11 -27.28 -13.11
N SER A 153 5.82 -27.56 -12.97
CA SER A 153 5.27 -28.88 -13.29
C SER A 153 5.53 -29.27 -14.73
N ASN A 154 5.44 -28.32 -15.67
CA ASN A 154 5.67 -28.58 -17.09
C ASN A 154 7.14 -28.67 -17.49
N ALA A 155 8.03 -27.97 -16.76
CA ALA A 155 9.45 -27.85 -17.11
C ALA A 155 10.35 -28.90 -16.45
N LEU A 156 9.90 -29.49 -15.33
CA LEU A 156 10.74 -30.39 -14.54
C LEU A 156 10.60 -31.86 -14.95
N PRO A 157 11.66 -32.69 -14.75
CA PRO A 157 11.60 -34.13 -14.99
C PRO A 157 10.49 -34.82 -14.20
N ALA A 158 10.06 -35.99 -14.67
CA ALA A 158 9.00 -36.79 -14.05
C ALA A 158 9.33 -37.27 -12.63
N SER A 159 10.62 -37.36 -12.28
CA SER A 159 11.11 -37.73 -10.95
C SER A 159 10.82 -36.70 -9.87
N VAL A 160 10.60 -35.43 -10.24
CA VAL A 160 10.20 -34.38 -9.29
C VAL A 160 8.73 -34.55 -8.97
N ASP A 161 8.43 -34.93 -7.76
CA ASP A 161 7.09 -35.21 -7.25
C ASP A 161 6.57 -34.14 -6.29
N THR A 162 7.46 -33.31 -5.74
CA THR A 162 7.13 -32.23 -4.80
C THR A 162 7.61 -30.89 -5.33
N ILE A 163 6.70 -29.92 -5.38
CA ILE A 163 6.97 -28.55 -5.77
C ILE A 163 6.72 -27.63 -4.57
N ALA A 164 7.67 -26.75 -4.30
CA ALA A 164 7.53 -25.72 -3.29
C ALA A 164 7.76 -24.34 -3.91
N VAL A 165 6.92 -23.38 -3.55
CA VAL A 165 7.06 -21.98 -3.96
C VAL A 165 7.25 -21.15 -2.69
N VAL A 166 8.29 -20.31 -2.69
CA VAL A 166 8.61 -19.38 -1.62
C VAL A 166 8.31 -17.97 -2.12
N PRO A 167 7.12 -17.41 -1.82
CA PRO A 167 6.83 -16.04 -2.15
C PRO A 167 7.69 -15.09 -1.31
N MET A 168 8.40 -14.22 -1.99
CA MET A 168 9.21 -13.15 -1.42
C MET A 168 8.56 -11.81 -1.69
N VAL A 169 8.63 -10.90 -0.73
CA VAL A 169 8.17 -9.52 -0.88
C VAL A 169 9.27 -8.59 -0.40
N LYS A 170 9.77 -7.77 -1.31
CA LYS A 170 10.85 -6.82 -1.02
C LYS A 170 12.01 -7.45 -0.22
N GLY A 171 12.51 -8.58 -0.72
CA GLY A 171 13.66 -9.30 -0.15
C GLY A 171 13.36 -10.20 1.05
N ILE A 172 12.13 -10.20 1.57
CA ILE A 172 11.70 -11.05 2.70
C ILE A 172 10.93 -12.26 2.17
N ALA A 173 11.42 -13.47 2.45
CA ALA A 173 10.67 -14.70 2.26
C ALA A 173 9.70 -14.90 3.42
N GLY A 174 8.38 -14.91 3.16
CA GLY A 174 7.37 -15.04 4.19
C GLY A 174 7.10 -16.49 4.57
N SER A 175 6.60 -17.28 3.62
CA SER A 175 6.23 -18.67 3.78
C SER A 175 6.84 -19.55 2.70
N GLN A 176 6.79 -20.85 2.91
CA GLN A 176 7.03 -21.88 1.91
C GLN A 176 5.74 -22.64 1.68
N VAL A 177 5.23 -22.63 0.46
CA VAL A 177 4.00 -23.28 0.02
C VAL A 177 4.38 -24.54 -0.73
N ILE A 178 4.09 -25.70 -0.15
CA ILE A 178 4.54 -27.02 -0.61
C ILE A 178 3.33 -27.83 -1.06
N PHE A 179 3.40 -28.43 -2.24
CA PHE A 179 2.33 -29.28 -2.75
C PHE A 179 2.87 -30.44 -3.58
N PRO A 180 2.16 -31.59 -3.57
CA PRO A 180 2.46 -32.71 -4.43
C PRO A 180 2.15 -32.35 -5.89
N ARG A 181 3.04 -32.74 -6.81
CA ARG A 181 2.83 -32.48 -8.24
C ARG A 181 1.66 -33.26 -8.83
N ASP A 182 1.37 -34.45 -8.34
CA ASP A 182 0.20 -35.24 -8.74
C ASP A 182 -1.12 -34.55 -8.36
N ALA A 183 -1.15 -33.79 -7.26
CA ALA A 183 -2.32 -32.96 -6.92
C ALA A 183 -2.54 -31.83 -7.95
N LEU A 184 -1.46 -31.20 -8.45
CA LEU A 184 -1.57 -30.22 -9.55
C LEU A 184 -2.15 -30.87 -10.82
N GLU A 185 -1.62 -32.04 -11.18
CA GLU A 185 -2.05 -32.76 -12.37
C GLU A 185 -3.51 -33.26 -12.28
N ALA A 186 -3.97 -33.58 -11.05
CA ALA A 186 -5.33 -34.12 -10.84
C ALA A 186 -6.42 -33.05 -10.73
N HIS A 187 -6.11 -31.88 -10.15
CA HIS A 187 -7.15 -30.95 -9.69
C HIS A 187 -7.35 -29.70 -10.56
N GLU A 188 -6.51 -29.44 -11.57
CA GLU A 188 -6.64 -28.23 -12.39
C GLU A 188 -8.01 -28.09 -13.07
N ALA A 189 -8.53 -29.20 -13.62
CA ALA A 189 -9.76 -29.20 -14.40
C ALA A 189 -11.00 -29.62 -13.61
N THR A 190 -10.93 -29.75 -12.30
CA THR A 190 -12.06 -30.18 -11.46
C THR A 190 -12.83 -28.98 -10.90
N ALA A 191 -14.13 -29.14 -10.67
CA ALA A 191 -14.98 -28.07 -10.12
C ALA A 191 -14.56 -27.65 -8.71
N THR A 192 -14.00 -28.57 -7.93
CA THR A 192 -13.49 -28.38 -6.56
C THR A 192 -11.98 -28.15 -6.52
N GLY A 193 -11.33 -28.01 -7.68
CA GLY A 193 -9.88 -28.02 -7.82
C GLY A 193 -9.13 -27.05 -6.93
N ALA A 194 -9.68 -25.87 -6.65
CA ALA A 194 -9.04 -24.92 -5.75
C ALA A 194 -9.05 -25.39 -4.29
N SER A 195 -10.18 -25.95 -3.82
CA SER A 195 -10.30 -26.48 -2.45
C SER A 195 -9.49 -27.75 -2.26
N ASP A 196 -9.49 -28.64 -3.26
CA ASP A 196 -8.74 -29.88 -3.22
C ASP A 196 -7.23 -29.62 -3.22
N MET A 197 -6.80 -28.65 -4.06
CA MET A 197 -5.42 -28.19 -4.07
C MET A 197 -5.02 -27.55 -2.73
N ARG A 198 -5.91 -26.76 -2.10
CA ARG A 198 -5.65 -26.20 -0.76
C ARG A 198 -5.48 -27.30 0.28
N ALA A 199 -6.33 -28.32 0.26
CA ALA A 199 -6.25 -29.46 1.18
C ALA A 199 -4.96 -30.27 1.02
N ALA A 200 -4.43 -30.37 -0.20
CA ALA A 200 -3.16 -31.03 -0.50
C ALA A 200 -1.91 -30.17 -0.19
N THR A 201 -2.09 -28.87 0.10
CA THR A 201 -0.99 -27.91 0.27
C THR A 201 -0.59 -27.75 1.72
N ILE A 202 0.71 -27.81 1.99
CA ILE A 202 1.32 -27.51 3.29
C ILE A 202 1.97 -26.13 3.22
N VAL A 203 1.73 -25.28 4.21
CA VAL A 203 2.36 -23.97 4.32
C VAL A 203 3.18 -23.91 5.59
N THR A 204 4.46 -23.59 5.45
CA THR A 204 5.41 -23.50 6.56
C THR A 204 6.16 -22.18 6.54
N ASP A 205 6.86 -21.86 7.63
CA ASP A 205 7.76 -20.70 7.67
C ASP A 205 8.95 -20.90 6.74
N ALA A 206 9.30 -19.85 5.97
CA ALA A 206 10.38 -19.91 5.00
C ALA A 206 11.80 -19.78 5.61
N ALA A 207 11.95 -19.55 6.93
CA ALA A 207 13.26 -19.34 7.54
C ALA A 207 14.19 -20.56 7.44
N ALA A 208 13.61 -21.76 7.37
CA ALA A 208 14.37 -23.00 7.23
C ALA A 208 14.82 -23.30 5.79
N VAL A 209 14.28 -22.57 4.79
CA VAL A 209 14.67 -22.77 3.41
C VAL A 209 16.06 -22.19 3.20
N ASP A 210 16.96 -23.01 2.68
CA ASP A 210 18.30 -22.55 2.32
C ASP A 210 18.23 -21.58 1.14
N HIS A 211 18.24 -20.30 1.46
CA HIS A 211 18.21 -19.21 0.47
C HIS A 211 19.56 -18.99 -0.24
N ARG A 212 20.60 -19.76 0.11
CA ARG A 212 21.92 -19.70 -0.53
C ARG A 212 21.99 -20.52 -1.82
N SER A 213 20.97 -21.36 -2.07
CA SER A 213 20.89 -22.05 -3.34
C SER A 213 20.85 -21.04 -4.49
N ALA A 214 21.68 -21.30 -5.49
CA ALA A 214 22.00 -20.46 -6.64
C ALA A 214 20.98 -19.35 -6.96
N ALA A 215 21.33 -18.11 -6.65
CA ALA A 215 20.55 -16.97 -7.13
C ALA A 215 20.38 -17.09 -8.64
N ALA A 216 19.20 -16.83 -9.15
CA ALA A 216 18.97 -16.78 -10.57
C ALA A 216 19.90 -15.72 -11.18
N GLU A 217 20.56 -16.07 -12.28
CA GLU A 217 21.43 -15.15 -12.97
C GLU A 217 20.64 -13.88 -13.33
N GLY A 218 21.17 -12.70 -12.96
CA GLY A 218 20.48 -11.43 -13.16
C GLY A 218 19.37 -11.12 -12.14
N ALA A 219 19.27 -11.88 -11.02
CA ALA A 219 18.35 -11.53 -9.94
C ALA A 219 18.73 -10.20 -9.25
N PHE A 220 20.02 -9.89 -9.17
CA PHE A 220 20.55 -8.64 -8.64
C PHE A 220 21.83 -8.21 -9.39
N PRO A 221 22.16 -6.91 -9.48
CA PRO A 221 21.37 -5.76 -9.06
C PRO A 221 20.17 -5.49 -9.97
N GLN A 222 19.15 -4.80 -9.42
CA GLN A 222 18.00 -4.36 -10.19
C GLN A 222 17.85 -2.86 -10.07
N PHE A 223 17.32 -2.25 -11.13
CA PHE A 223 16.92 -0.87 -11.14
C PHE A 223 15.57 -0.74 -11.83
N SER A 224 14.63 -0.08 -11.17
CA SER A 224 13.34 0.23 -11.74
C SER A 224 12.98 1.69 -11.48
N TRP A 225 12.18 2.26 -12.36
CA TRP A 225 11.66 3.60 -12.16
C TRP A 225 10.25 3.71 -12.75
N SER A 226 9.48 4.62 -12.21
CA SER A 226 8.15 4.94 -12.72
C SER A 226 7.95 6.44 -12.72
N PHE A 227 7.26 6.93 -13.75
CA PHE A 227 6.85 8.32 -13.89
C PHE A 227 5.35 8.37 -14.13
N GLY A 228 4.66 9.28 -13.47
CA GLY A 228 3.21 9.42 -13.62
C GLY A 228 2.67 10.69 -12.99
N PRO A 229 1.36 10.94 -13.19
CA PRO A 229 0.68 12.04 -12.52
C PRO A 229 0.62 11.80 -11.01
N ASP A 230 0.72 12.90 -10.26
CA ASP A 230 0.50 12.94 -8.82
C ASP A 230 -0.64 13.90 -8.52
N VAL A 231 -1.68 13.40 -7.86
CA VAL A 231 -2.83 14.20 -7.44
C VAL A 231 -2.88 14.18 -5.92
N SER A 232 -2.79 15.34 -5.32
CA SER A 232 -2.94 15.52 -3.88
C SER A 232 -4.18 16.35 -3.58
N ALA A 233 -4.95 15.92 -2.60
CA ALA A 233 -6.12 16.63 -2.12
C ALA A 233 -6.04 16.78 -0.60
N SER A 234 -6.21 18.00 -0.10
CA SER A 234 -6.47 18.29 1.30
C SER A 234 -7.89 18.80 1.43
N LEU A 235 -8.64 18.18 2.32
CA LEU A 235 -10.07 18.46 2.52
C LEU A 235 -10.30 19.05 3.91
N PHE A 236 -11.31 19.89 4.03
CA PHE A 236 -11.78 20.45 5.30
C PHE A 236 -10.83 21.46 5.97
N ASP A 237 -9.90 22.06 5.21
CA ASP A 237 -9.18 23.23 5.69
C ASP A 237 -10.15 24.42 5.75
N PRO A 238 -10.29 25.15 6.87
CA PRO A 238 -11.22 26.27 6.98
C PRO A 238 -10.98 27.39 5.96
N ASP A 239 -9.72 27.62 5.58
CA ASP A 239 -9.35 28.69 4.65
C ASP A 239 -9.41 28.23 3.18
N ASN A 240 -9.30 26.94 2.93
CA ASN A 240 -9.42 26.31 1.61
C ASN A 240 -10.04 24.92 1.73
N PRO A 241 -11.37 24.81 1.84
CA PRO A 241 -12.07 23.55 2.12
C PRO A 241 -11.75 22.41 1.15
N VAL A 242 -11.32 22.72 -0.06
CA VAL A 242 -10.87 21.74 -1.07
C VAL A 242 -9.59 22.25 -1.70
N ALA A 243 -8.47 21.93 -1.11
CA ALA A 243 -7.16 22.22 -1.68
C ALA A 243 -6.72 21.04 -2.57
N LEU A 244 -6.49 21.32 -3.84
CA LEU A 244 -6.07 20.34 -4.85
C LEU A 244 -4.74 20.73 -5.45
N SER A 245 -3.89 19.76 -5.69
CA SER A 245 -2.72 19.94 -6.53
C SER A 245 -2.55 18.79 -7.52
N LEU A 246 -2.19 19.15 -8.74
CA LEU A 246 -1.82 18.22 -9.80
C LEU A 246 -0.34 18.41 -10.11
N GLY A 247 0.40 17.34 -10.04
CA GLY A 247 1.84 17.32 -10.28
C GLY A 247 2.28 16.11 -11.07
N ALA A 248 3.58 15.97 -11.16
CA ALA A 248 4.26 14.80 -11.69
C ALA A 248 5.13 14.17 -10.61
N LYS A 249 5.19 12.84 -10.59
CA LYS A 249 5.93 12.04 -9.63
C LYS A 249 6.88 11.09 -10.36
N LEU A 250 8.14 11.12 -9.99
CA LEU A 250 9.17 10.17 -10.42
C LEU A 250 9.61 9.35 -9.21
N THR A 251 9.44 8.05 -9.27
CA THR A 251 9.94 7.13 -8.24
C THR A 251 10.99 6.22 -8.86
N ALA A 252 12.12 6.05 -8.18
CA ALA A 252 13.18 5.14 -8.56
C ALA A 252 13.49 4.18 -7.41
N GLU A 253 13.76 2.92 -7.74
CA GLU A 253 14.14 1.88 -6.80
C GLU A 253 15.37 1.14 -7.35
N TRP A 254 16.41 1.04 -6.52
CA TRP A 254 17.61 0.27 -6.78
C TRP A 254 17.76 -0.82 -5.74
N VAL A 255 17.90 -2.05 -6.21
CA VAL A 255 18.05 -3.25 -5.37
C VAL A 255 19.42 -3.87 -5.66
N PRO A 256 20.49 -3.43 -4.98
CA PRO A 256 21.85 -3.93 -5.23
C PRO A 256 22.03 -5.38 -4.82
N ALA A 257 21.32 -5.82 -3.79
CA ALA A 257 21.38 -7.17 -3.26
C ALA A 257 20.07 -7.54 -2.57
N ARG A 258 19.86 -8.81 -2.32
CA ARG A 258 18.69 -9.31 -1.59
C ARG A 258 18.53 -8.58 -0.25
N GLY A 259 17.32 -8.07 -0.01
CA GLY A 259 16.95 -7.36 1.21
C GLY A 259 17.43 -5.92 1.30
N VAL A 260 18.28 -5.44 0.37
CA VAL A 260 18.76 -4.05 0.33
C VAL A 260 18.02 -3.28 -0.76
N TYR A 261 17.34 -2.21 -0.37
CA TYR A 261 16.53 -1.36 -1.25
C TYR A 261 16.89 0.10 -1.03
N VAL A 262 17.22 0.80 -2.09
CA VAL A 262 17.36 2.25 -2.08
C VAL A 262 16.23 2.82 -2.93
N THR A 263 15.33 3.55 -2.30
CA THR A 263 14.16 4.14 -2.95
C THR A 263 14.21 5.65 -2.84
N GLY A 264 13.81 6.34 -3.92
CA GLY A 264 13.69 7.79 -3.93
C GLY A 264 12.50 8.25 -4.73
N THR A 265 11.80 9.25 -4.22
CA THR A 265 10.62 9.84 -4.86
C THR A 265 10.79 11.34 -5.01
N LEU A 266 10.73 11.80 -6.25
CA LEU A 266 10.74 13.22 -6.62
C LEU A 266 9.35 13.61 -7.09
N ARG A 267 8.83 14.72 -6.58
CA ARG A 267 7.54 15.30 -6.95
C ARG A 267 7.74 16.71 -7.50
N GLN A 268 7.05 17.04 -8.59
CA GLN A 268 6.94 18.39 -9.11
C GLN A 268 5.47 18.79 -9.12
N ASN A 269 5.12 19.83 -8.38
CA ASN A 269 3.80 20.46 -8.48
C ASN A 269 3.72 21.27 -9.79
N ILE A 270 2.59 21.17 -10.51
CA ILE A 270 2.37 21.84 -11.81
C ILE A 270 1.26 22.87 -11.68
N VAL A 271 0.15 22.50 -11.05
CA VAL A 271 -1.02 23.37 -10.84
C VAL A 271 -1.62 23.03 -9.49
N ASP A 272 -1.93 24.06 -8.74
CA ASP A 272 -2.67 23.95 -7.49
C ASP A 272 -3.63 25.14 -7.29
N ASN A 273 -4.52 24.99 -6.33
CA ASN A 273 -5.40 26.06 -5.86
C ASN A 273 -5.09 26.47 -4.41
N TYR A 274 -3.85 26.24 -3.96
CA TYR A 274 -3.44 26.67 -2.61
C TYR A 274 -3.55 28.18 -2.46
N THR A 275 -4.05 28.63 -1.30
CA THR A 275 -4.14 30.06 -1.00
C THR A 275 -2.75 30.71 -0.98
N SER A 276 -2.64 31.93 -1.49
CA SER A 276 -1.37 32.67 -1.59
C SER A 276 -0.74 33.00 -0.23
N THR A 277 -1.56 33.07 0.82
CA THR A 277 -1.12 33.32 2.21
C THR A 277 -1.44 32.11 3.08
N PRO A 278 -0.42 31.35 3.54
CA PRO A 278 -0.66 30.26 4.48
C PRO A 278 -1.12 30.84 5.82
N ARG A 279 -2.16 30.27 6.37
CA ARG A 279 -2.46 30.44 7.77
C ARG A 279 -1.42 29.67 8.58
N TYR A 280 -0.77 30.36 9.51
CA TYR A 280 0.09 29.71 10.47
C TYR A 280 -0.77 28.95 11.47
N SER A 281 -0.38 27.74 11.82
CA SER A 281 -1.05 26.99 12.87
C SER A 281 -0.93 27.76 14.19
N ASP A 282 -2.03 27.89 14.90
CA ASP A 282 -2.10 28.42 16.26
C ASP A 282 -1.96 27.33 17.33
N SER A 283 -1.60 26.12 16.92
CA SER A 283 -1.35 24.99 17.82
C SER A 283 -0.27 25.33 18.84
N ILE A 284 -0.55 25.08 20.10
CA ILE A 284 0.42 25.18 21.21
C ILE A 284 1.32 23.94 21.29
N ILE A 285 0.95 22.87 20.59
CA ILE A 285 1.73 21.64 20.47
C ILE A 285 2.88 21.89 19.47
N THR A 286 3.98 21.16 19.62
CA THR A 286 5.07 21.22 18.66
C THR A 286 4.55 20.89 17.25
N HIS A 287 4.80 21.79 16.28
CA HIS A 287 4.34 21.65 14.90
C HIS A 287 5.12 20.54 14.19
N VAL A 288 4.57 19.35 14.18
CA VAL A 288 5.15 18.16 13.54
C VAL A 288 4.41 17.77 12.26
N ARG A 289 3.19 18.30 12.05
CA ARG A 289 2.36 18.10 10.85
C ARG A 289 1.67 19.37 10.37
N SER A 290 1.30 20.27 11.23
CA SER A 290 0.60 21.51 10.89
C SER A 290 1.39 22.41 9.94
N ASP A 291 2.72 22.33 9.95
CA ASP A 291 3.60 23.04 9.01
C ASP A 291 3.72 22.35 7.62
N SER A 292 2.95 21.31 7.33
CA SER A 292 3.04 20.56 6.05
C SER A 292 2.77 21.43 4.82
N THR A 293 1.95 22.47 4.95
CA THR A 293 1.64 23.43 3.88
C THR A 293 2.87 24.17 3.35
N PHE A 294 3.89 24.39 4.18
CA PHE A 294 5.15 25.02 3.74
C PHE A 294 5.96 24.11 2.83
N TYR A 295 5.90 22.79 3.05
CA TYR A 295 6.52 21.81 2.16
C TYR A 295 5.78 21.66 0.83
N ASP A 296 4.48 21.95 0.78
CA ASP A 296 3.68 21.90 -0.46
C ASP A 296 3.95 23.08 -1.40
N ARG A 297 4.50 24.17 -0.87
CA ARG A 297 4.76 25.42 -1.60
C ARG A 297 6.19 25.59 -2.09
N ALA A 298 7.04 24.59 -1.90
CA ALA A 298 8.39 24.62 -2.41
C ALA A 298 8.36 24.76 -3.95
N ASP A 299 9.04 25.80 -4.46
CA ASP A 299 9.23 25.99 -5.89
C ASP A 299 10.15 24.90 -6.45
N GLY A 300 9.71 24.28 -7.53
CA GLY A 300 10.52 23.24 -8.21
C GLY A 300 10.29 21.81 -7.71
N PRO A 301 11.15 20.87 -8.15
CA PRO A 301 11.03 19.48 -7.75
C PRO A 301 11.40 19.27 -6.27
N VAL A 302 10.52 18.60 -5.53
CA VAL A 302 10.70 18.28 -4.10
C VAL A 302 11.03 16.81 -3.93
N LEU A 303 12.09 16.52 -3.21
CA LEU A 303 12.46 15.16 -2.80
C LEU A 303 11.54 14.71 -1.65
N GLN A 304 10.54 13.87 -1.95
CA GLN A 304 9.60 13.37 -0.96
C GLN A 304 10.28 12.45 0.04
N ASP A 305 11.00 11.47 -0.47
CA ASP A 305 11.80 10.50 0.30
C ASP A 305 13.05 10.12 -0.46
N LEU A 306 14.07 9.69 0.28
CA LEU A 306 15.27 9.01 -0.22
C LEU A 306 15.77 8.10 0.90
N THR A 307 15.43 6.82 0.82
CA THR A 307 15.67 5.85 1.89
C THR A 307 16.50 4.67 1.43
N ALA A 308 17.44 4.26 2.27
CA ALA A 308 18.09 2.96 2.20
C ALA A 308 17.45 2.04 3.24
N ASN A 309 16.96 0.89 2.80
CA ASN A 309 16.28 -0.09 3.64
C ASN A 309 17.03 -1.43 3.58
N TYR A 310 17.25 -2.03 4.74
CA TYR A 310 17.72 -3.41 4.85
C TYR A 310 16.69 -4.25 5.57
N ARG A 311 16.19 -5.27 4.88
CA ARG A 311 15.18 -6.19 5.38
C ARG A 311 15.78 -7.58 5.50
N PHE A 312 15.51 -8.25 6.61
CA PHE A 312 16.13 -9.54 6.94
C PHE A 312 15.23 -10.38 7.83
N ARG A 313 15.60 -11.64 7.98
CA ARG A 313 14.91 -12.59 8.87
C ARG A 313 15.85 -13.00 10.01
N PRO A 314 15.62 -12.51 11.26
CA PRO A 314 16.42 -12.92 12.41
C PRO A 314 16.24 -14.39 12.80
N GLY A 315 15.08 -14.98 12.45
CA GLY A 315 14.75 -16.36 12.78
C GLY A 315 13.33 -16.74 12.34
N THR A 316 12.87 -17.88 12.80
CA THR A 316 11.51 -18.39 12.53
C THR A 316 10.47 -17.40 13.08
N ASN A 317 9.47 -17.07 12.27
CA ASN A 317 8.39 -16.13 12.58
C ASN A 317 8.86 -14.69 12.90
N LEU A 318 10.15 -14.38 12.74
CA LEU A 318 10.72 -13.07 13.01
C LEU A 318 11.16 -12.38 11.71
N TYR A 319 10.89 -11.09 11.63
CA TYR A 319 11.21 -10.23 10.50
C TYR A 319 11.80 -8.93 11.02
N GLY A 320 12.85 -8.42 10.37
CA GLY A 320 13.54 -7.20 10.77
C GLY A 320 13.69 -6.22 9.61
N ARG A 321 13.69 -4.92 9.92
CA ARG A 321 13.96 -3.83 8.99
C ARG A 321 14.80 -2.76 9.67
N PHE A 322 15.82 -2.27 8.95
CA PHE A 322 16.50 -1.00 9.23
C PHE A 322 16.29 -0.06 8.05
N SER A 323 16.01 1.20 8.34
CA SER A 323 15.83 2.25 7.34
C SER A 323 16.66 3.47 7.72
N ALA A 324 17.26 4.13 6.74
CA ALA A 324 18.05 5.33 6.93
C ALA A 324 17.87 6.30 5.75
N GLY A 325 17.87 7.60 6.03
CA GLY A 325 17.78 8.64 5.01
C GLY A 325 16.64 9.63 5.24
N TYR A 326 16.13 10.22 4.18
CA TYR A 326 14.90 11.02 4.20
C TYR A 326 13.73 10.07 4.20
N LEU A 327 13.23 9.74 5.39
CA LEU A 327 12.24 8.68 5.60
C LEU A 327 10.85 9.06 5.08
N GLU A 328 10.55 10.35 5.12
CA GLU A 328 9.35 10.97 4.58
C GLU A 328 9.61 12.43 4.20
N ARG A 329 8.58 13.12 3.70
CA ARG A 329 8.69 14.52 3.27
C ARG A 329 9.20 15.46 4.36
N MET A 330 8.72 15.27 5.60
CA MET A 330 9.02 16.18 6.72
C MET A 330 10.16 15.70 7.62
N TYR A 331 10.52 14.40 7.58
CA TYR A 331 11.49 13.82 8.51
C TYR A 331 12.51 12.94 7.81
N GLY A 332 13.74 13.04 8.28
CA GLY A 332 14.82 12.12 7.96
C GLY A 332 15.50 11.62 9.22
N GLY A 333 16.17 10.48 9.11
CA GLY A 333 16.86 9.85 10.24
C GLY A 333 17.00 8.35 10.08
N LEU A 334 16.87 7.64 11.19
CA LEU A 334 17.01 6.19 11.30
C LEU A 334 15.72 5.58 11.86
N SER A 335 15.34 4.41 11.35
CA SER A 335 14.23 3.61 11.86
C SER A 335 14.62 2.15 11.92
N ALA A 336 14.18 1.45 12.97
CA ALA A 336 14.31 0.01 13.12
C ALA A 336 12.94 -0.58 13.46
N GLU A 337 12.62 -1.73 12.85
CA GLU A 337 11.39 -2.45 13.08
C GLU A 337 11.67 -3.94 13.26
N LEU A 338 10.99 -4.55 14.21
CA LEU A 338 10.98 -6.00 14.44
C LEU A 338 9.53 -6.47 14.49
N LEU A 339 9.20 -7.49 13.71
CA LEU A 339 7.88 -8.10 13.68
C LEU A 339 7.99 -9.58 14.04
N TRP A 340 7.20 -10.03 14.99
CA TRP A 340 6.90 -11.42 15.25
C TRP A 340 5.53 -11.76 14.66
N LYS A 341 5.48 -12.70 13.70
CA LYS A 341 4.27 -13.11 13.00
C LYS A 341 4.39 -14.56 12.54
N PRO A 342 3.84 -15.53 13.30
CA PRO A 342 3.77 -16.92 12.84
C PRO A 342 2.95 -17.05 11.56
N VAL A 343 3.38 -17.96 10.69
CA VAL A 343 2.81 -18.10 9.33
C VAL A 343 1.33 -18.51 9.36
N ASP A 344 0.93 -19.32 10.34
CA ASP A 344 -0.43 -19.83 10.54
C ASP A 344 -1.29 -18.95 11.45
N SER A 345 -0.69 -18.00 12.15
CA SER A 345 -1.38 -17.16 13.13
C SER A 345 -2.12 -15.99 12.49
N LYS A 346 -3.32 -15.70 12.98
CA LYS A 346 -4.05 -14.45 12.72
C LYS A 346 -3.49 -13.26 13.47
N PHE A 347 -2.65 -13.51 14.49
CA PHE A 347 -2.07 -12.50 15.36
C PHE A 347 -0.62 -12.20 14.99
N GLY A 348 -0.20 -10.94 15.17
CA GLY A 348 1.17 -10.49 15.04
C GLY A 348 1.52 -9.40 16.04
N LEU A 349 2.79 -9.29 16.41
CA LEU A 349 3.33 -8.25 17.28
C LEU A 349 4.49 -7.55 16.59
N GLY A 350 4.44 -6.22 16.53
CA GLY A 350 5.48 -5.37 15.98
C GLY A 350 6.07 -4.43 17.02
N PHE A 351 7.33 -4.11 16.87
CA PHE A 351 8.00 -3.05 17.60
C PHE A 351 8.76 -2.18 16.60
N GLU A 352 8.52 -0.86 16.65
CA GLU A 352 9.21 0.13 15.80
C GLU A 352 9.81 1.21 16.68
N VAL A 353 11.04 1.62 16.39
CA VAL A 353 11.70 2.79 16.98
C VAL A 353 12.35 3.61 15.89
N SER A 354 12.22 4.93 15.98
CA SER A 354 12.80 5.86 15.01
C SER A 354 13.40 7.06 15.70
N ALA A 355 14.61 7.44 15.29
CA ALA A 355 15.28 8.67 15.70
C ALA A 355 15.32 9.60 14.48
N VAL A 356 14.58 10.71 14.54
CA VAL A 356 14.34 11.56 13.38
C VAL A 356 14.54 13.03 13.68
N ARG A 357 14.93 13.76 12.64
CA ARG A 357 15.04 15.21 12.59
C ARG A 357 14.10 15.76 11.52
N GLN A 358 13.47 16.89 11.81
CA GLN A 358 12.63 17.59 10.85
C GLN A 358 13.52 18.19 9.73
N ARG A 359 13.07 18.01 8.48
CA ARG A 359 13.74 18.49 7.27
C ARG A 359 13.43 19.95 7.04
N SER A 360 14.29 20.65 6.31
CA SER A 360 14.02 22.00 5.80
C SER A 360 12.84 21.98 4.81
N PHE A 361 12.15 23.13 4.64
CA PHE A 361 10.96 23.24 3.78
C PHE A 361 11.27 22.98 2.30
N ASP A 362 12.51 23.23 1.86
CA ASP A 362 12.97 22.88 0.51
C ASP A 362 13.16 21.35 0.30
N GLY A 363 13.05 20.57 1.37
CA GLY A 363 13.23 19.12 1.36
C GLY A 363 14.66 18.62 1.14
N LEU A 364 15.66 19.50 1.09
CA LEU A 364 17.04 19.13 0.73
C LEU A 364 18.02 19.14 1.91
N GLY A 365 17.55 19.14 3.14
CA GLY A 365 18.46 19.15 4.29
C GLY A 365 17.75 19.17 5.62
N PHE A 366 18.49 19.57 6.64
CA PHE A 366 18.05 19.69 8.02
C PHE A 366 18.31 21.11 8.57
N ALA A 367 18.21 22.12 7.71
CA ALA A 367 18.37 23.50 8.12
C ALA A 367 17.31 23.89 9.15
N PRO A 368 17.63 24.77 10.11
CA PRO A 368 16.66 25.22 11.09
C PRO A 368 15.45 25.87 10.42
N LEU A 369 14.25 25.54 10.88
CA LEU A 369 13.01 26.15 10.44
C LEU A 369 12.78 27.48 11.14
N THR A 370 12.23 28.46 10.43
CA THR A 370 12.06 29.85 10.92
C THR A 370 10.60 30.25 11.14
N VAL A 371 9.66 29.30 11.08
CA VAL A 371 8.23 29.56 11.21
C VAL A 371 7.79 29.43 12.66
N THR A 372 7.01 30.42 13.14
CA THR A 372 6.33 30.37 14.45
C THR A 372 4.86 30.79 14.26
N THR A 373 4.05 30.60 15.28
CA THR A 373 2.66 31.06 15.37
C THR A 373 2.49 32.57 15.06
N ALA A 374 3.53 33.39 15.28
CA ALA A 374 3.55 34.81 14.99
C ALA A 374 4.16 35.17 13.62
N GLY A 375 4.49 34.18 12.78
CA GLY A 375 5.05 34.35 11.44
C GLY A 375 6.56 34.14 11.37
N LEU A 376 7.38 35.10 11.76
CA LEU A 376 8.83 34.96 11.78
C LEU A 376 9.34 34.75 13.21
N GLY A 377 9.91 33.60 13.50
CA GLY A 377 10.49 33.28 14.79
C GLY A 377 11.97 32.92 14.73
N ALA A 378 12.57 32.65 15.88
CA ALA A 378 13.94 32.15 15.94
C ALA A 378 14.06 30.80 15.20
N PRO A 379 15.14 30.59 14.41
CA PRO A 379 15.38 29.32 13.77
C PRO A 379 15.40 28.18 14.81
N ARG A 380 14.65 27.10 14.55
CA ARG A 380 14.61 25.94 15.43
C ARG A 380 14.87 24.66 14.65
N SER A 381 15.63 23.76 15.24
CA SER A 381 15.73 22.36 14.80
C SER A 381 14.86 21.51 15.71
N TYR A 382 14.15 20.56 15.13
CA TYR A 382 13.33 19.63 15.88
C TYR A 382 13.80 18.19 15.68
N ASP A 383 14.17 17.57 16.79
CA ASP A 383 14.60 16.17 16.87
C ASP A 383 13.67 15.42 17.82
N THR A 384 13.35 14.19 17.46
CA THR A 384 12.57 13.33 18.34
C THR A 384 12.91 11.86 18.13
N ILE A 385 12.64 11.06 19.18
CA ILE A 385 12.61 9.60 19.11
C ILE A 385 11.17 9.18 19.26
N THR A 386 10.66 8.44 18.30
CA THR A 386 9.34 7.80 18.35
C THR A 386 9.49 6.30 18.52
N GLY A 387 8.49 5.65 19.07
CA GLY A 387 8.51 4.20 19.21
C GLY A 387 7.13 3.66 19.52
N HIS A 388 6.76 2.54 18.87
CA HIS A 388 5.44 1.94 19.03
C HIS A 388 5.55 0.43 19.20
N LEU A 389 4.75 -0.11 20.11
CA LEU A 389 4.41 -1.52 20.16
C LEU A 389 3.08 -1.69 19.41
N SER A 390 3.05 -2.55 18.42
CA SER A 390 1.92 -2.76 17.53
C SER A 390 1.38 -4.17 17.68
N GLY A 391 0.08 -4.30 17.92
CA GLY A 391 -0.67 -5.56 17.87
C GLY A 391 -1.51 -5.62 16.61
N TYR A 392 -1.47 -6.73 15.89
CA TYR A 392 -2.23 -6.95 14.66
C TYR A 392 -3.11 -8.18 14.79
N TYR A 393 -4.33 -8.12 14.29
CA TYR A 393 -5.23 -9.26 14.25
C TYR A 393 -6.05 -9.29 12.96
N ALA A 394 -6.02 -10.43 12.26
CA ALA A 394 -6.80 -10.69 11.06
C ALA A 394 -8.03 -11.54 11.42
N PHE A 395 -9.23 -10.98 11.29
CA PHE A 395 -10.50 -11.71 11.44
C PHE A 395 -10.85 -12.46 10.16
N ASP A 396 -11.77 -13.41 10.26
CA ASP A 396 -12.10 -14.31 9.13
C ASP A 396 -12.73 -13.60 7.94
N ASP A 397 -13.52 -12.56 8.18
CA ASP A 397 -14.27 -11.89 7.11
C ASP A 397 -13.52 -10.78 6.37
N GLY A 398 -12.19 -10.79 6.39
CA GLY A 398 -11.37 -9.73 5.79
C GLY A 398 -11.35 -8.44 6.61
N LEU A 399 -11.76 -8.48 7.87
CA LEU A 399 -11.57 -7.40 8.82
C LEU A 399 -10.20 -7.54 9.48
N HIS A 400 -9.47 -6.44 9.59
CA HIS A 400 -8.15 -6.37 10.21
C HIS A 400 -8.14 -5.27 11.27
N ALA A 401 -7.66 -5.60 12.46
CA ALA A 401 -7.44 -4.65 13.54
C ALA A 401 -5.94 -4.44 13.75
N GLN A 402 -5.58 -3.20 14.02
CA GLN A 402 -4.26 -2.79 14.48
C GLN A 402 -4.41 -1.89 15.70
N VAL A 403 -3.58 -2.11 16.70
CA VAL A 403 -3.46 -1.27 17.88
C VAL A 403 -1.99 -0.92 18.05
N ASP A 404 -1.68 0.37 18.08
CA ASP A 404 -0.34 0.88 18.33
C ASP A 404 -0.33 1.63 19.67
N VAL A 405 0.62 1.34 20.52
CA VAL A 405 0.85 2.06 21.79
C VAL A 405 2.28 2.56 21.81
N GLY A 406 2.46 3.86 22.09
CA GLY A 406 3.80 4.40 22.12
C GLY A 406 3.91 5.91 22.10
N ARG A 407 5.08 6.38 21.70
CA ARG A 407 5.44 7.79 21.64
C ARG A 407 5.40 8.32 20.22
N TYR A 408 4.63 9.38 20.03
CA TYR A 408 4.39 10.04 18.75
C TYR A 408 5.40 11.16 18.46
N LEU A 409 5.28 11.79 17.28
CA LEU A 409 6.22 12.80 16.81
C LEU A 409 6.28 14.05 17.67
N ALA A 410 5.15 14.51 18.21
CA ALA A 410 5.12 15.68 19.10
C ALA A 410 5.64 15.39 20.52
N LYS A 411 6.16 14.18 20.75
CA LYS A 411 6.66 13.64 22.02
C LYS A 411 5.58 13.20 23.00
N ASP A 412 4.34 13.23 22.57
CA ASP A 412 3.17 12.75 23.27
C ASP A 412 3.12 11.21 23.30
N TRP A 413 2.48 10.66 24.33
CA TRP A 413 2.27 9.23 24.52
C TRP A 413 0.81 8.88 24.33
N GLY A 414 0.53 7.77 23.67
CA GLY A 414 -0.85 7.41 23.43
C GLY A 414 -1.03 6.08 22.73
N MET A 415 -2.25 5.90 22.22
CA MET A 415 -2.69 4.71 21.53
C MET A 415 -3.46 5.08 20.25
N SER A 416 -3.15 4.38 19.18
CA SER A 416 -3.96 4.39 17.95
C SER A 416 -4.67 3.05 17.79
N VAL A 417 -5.92 3.09 17.36
CA VAL A 417 -6.69 1.92 16.94
C VAL A 417 -7.11 2.11 15.51
N GLN A 418 -6.86 1.12 14.66
CA GLN A 418 -7.26 1.11 13.26
C GLN A 418 -8.01 -0.18 12.95
N LEU A 419 -9.14 -0.05 12.24
CA LEU A 419 -9.94 -1.16 11.74
C LEU A 419 -10.07 -1.01 10.23
N ASN A 420 -9.65 -2.03 9.48
CA ASN A 420 -9.70 -2.08 8.03
C ASN A 420 -10.53 -3.27 7.56
N ARG A 421 -11.41 -3.05 6.58
CA ARG A 421 -12.11 -4.11 5.85
C ARG A 421 -11.50 -4.26 4.47
N GLU A 422 -11.03 -5.45 4.15
CA GLU A 422 -10.56 -5.85 2.84
C GLU A 422 -11.65 -6.66 2.12
N PHE A 423 -11.97 -6.26 0.89
CA PHE A 423 -13.00 -6.90 0.08
C PHE A 423 -12.37 -7.82 -0.97
N ASN A 424 -13.12 -8.82 -1.43
CA ASN A 424 -12.64 -9.80 -2.41
C ASN A 424 -12.19 -9.19 -3.75
N ASN A 425 -12.60 -7.98 -4.08
CA ASN A 425 -12.16 -7.24 -5.27
C ASN A 425 -10.88 -6.42 -5.04
N GLY A 426 -10.29 -6.50 -3.84
CA GLY A 426 -9.06 -5.82 -3.45
C GLY A 426 -9.24 -4.42 -2.87
N TRP A 427 -10.47 -3.89 -2.82
CA TRP A 427 -10.73 -2.65 -2.11
C TRP A 427 -10.49 -2.83 -0.62
N LYS A 428 -9.93 -1.80 0.02
CA LYS A 428 -9.82 -1.72 1.48
C LYS A 428 -10.43 -0.41 1.95
N VAL A 429 -11.22 -0.48 3.02
CA VAL A 429 -11.79 0.69 3.68
C VAL A 429 -11.60 0.52 5.17
N GLY A 430 -11.09 1.54 5.81
CA GLY A 430 -10.84 1.52 7.24
C GLY A 430 -11.02 2.87 7.90
N ALA A 431 -11.00 2.86 9.21
CA ALA A 431 -10.99 4.04 10.04
C ALA A 431 -9.98 3.89 11.17
N TYR A 432 -9.41 5.00 11.59
CA TYR A 432 -8.51 5.03 12.73
C TYR A 432 -8.87 6.17 13.70
N ALA A 433 -8.47 5.99 14.95
CA ALA A 433 -8.53 7.00 15.99
C ALA A 433 -7.27 6.91 16.86
N THR A 434 -6.68 8.07 17.19
CA THR A 434 -5.49 8.17 18.03
C THR A 434 -5.80 9.07 19.22
N LEU A 435 -5.59 8.55 20.41
CA LEU A 435 -5.74 9.27 21.67
C LEU A 435 -4.39 9.33 22.38
N THR A 436 -3.99 10.52 22.82
CA THR A 436 -2.72 10.74 23.51
C THR A 436 -2.92 11.44 24.84
N ASP A 437 -1.84 11.67 25.58
CA ASP A 437 -1.81 12.38 26.85
C ASP A 437 -1.99 13.92 26.70
N ILE A 438 -2.10 14.41 25.45
CA ILE A 438 -2.48 15.81 25.20
C ILE A 438 -3.94 16.01 25.57
N SER A 439 -4.22 17.07 26.34
CA SER A 439 -5.59 17.40 26.72
C SER A 439 -6.44 17.74 25.49
N PHE A 440 -7.75 17.53 25.55
CA PHE A 440 -8.64 17.87 24.44
C PHE A 440 -8.64 19.37 24.10
N ASP A 441 -8.47 20.21 25.11
CA ASP A 441 -8.40 21.66 24.95
C ASP A 441 -7.12 22.07 24.24
N ASP A 442 -5.98 21.45 24.58
CA ASP A 442 -4.70 21.71 23.94
C ASP A 442 -4.60 21.12 22.52
N PHE A 443 -5.31 20.01 22.28
CA PHE A 443 -5.38 19.38 20.97
C PHE A 443 -6.10 20.26 19.95
N GLY A 444 -7.03 21.10 20.41
CA GLY A 444 -7.84 21.99 19.60
C GLY A 444 -9.07 21.30 18.98
N GLU A 445 -9.55 21.84 17.87
CA GLU A 445 -10.75 21.32 17.20
C GLU A 445 -10.63 19.82 16.90
N GLY A 446 -11.66 19.07 17.31
CA GLY A 446 -11.76 17.64 17.07
C GLY A 446 -11.21 16.73 18.15
N SER A 447 -10.60 17.27 19.21
CA SER A 447 -10.19 16.59 20.44
C SER A 447 -9.20 15.44 20.33
N PHE A 448 -9.06 14.77 19.17
CA PHE A 448 -8.11 13.68 18.90
C PHE A 448 -7.96 13.42 17.40
N ASP A 449 -6.85 12.81 16.98
CA ASP A 449 -6.60 12.47 15.58
C ASP A 449 -7.47 11.27 15.14
N LYS A 450 -8.09 11.41 13.97
CA LYS A 450 -8.98 10.41 13.39
C LYS A 450 -9.07 10.54 11.89
N GLY A 451 -9.41 9.45 11.22
CA GLY A 451 -9.59 9.49 9.78
C GLY A 451 -10.15 8.21 9.19
N ILE A 452 -10.47 8.30 7.91
CA ILE A 452 -10.90 7.19 7.08
C ILE A 452 -9.80 6.93 6.05
N VAL A 453 -9.45 5.66 5.87
CA VAL A 453 -8.45 5.21 4.90
C VAL A 453 -9.15 4.37 3.84
N MET A 454 -8.90 4.65 2.58
CA MET A 454 -9.37 3.84 1.46
C MET A 454 -8.21 3.47 0.54
N GLU A 455 -8.12 2.20 0.17
CA GLU A 455 -7.23 1.73 -0.88
C GLU A 455 -8.05 1.15 -2.02
N ILE A 456 -7.80 1.65 -3.22
CA ILE A 456 -8.47 1.25 -4.44
C ILE A 456 -7.45 0.59 -5.37
N PRO A 457 -7.59 -0.72 -5.67
CA PRO A 457 -6.65 -1.38 -6.55
C PRO A 457 -6.76 -0.84 -7.98
N THR A 458 -5.62 -0.46 -8.58
CA THR A 458 -5.62 -0.01 -9.99
C THR A 458 -6.08 -1.12 -10.94
N SER A 459 -5.86 -2.38 -10.60
CA SER A 459 -6.39 -3.54 -11.34
C SER A 459 -7.90 -3.50 -11.51
N TRP A 460 -8.62 -2.99 -10.50
CA TRP A 460 -10.07 -2.83 -10.54
C TRP A 460 -10.49 -1.78 -11.58
N SER A 461 -9.76 -0.66 -11.71
CA SER A 461 -10.12 0.41 -12.64
C SER A 461 -9.69 0.13 -14.09
N ILE A 462 -8.53 -0.52 -14.29
CA ILE A 462 -7.95 -0.74 -15.64
C ILE A 462 -8.25 -2.13 -16.23
N GLY A 463 -8.80 -3.07 -15.43
CA GLY A 463 -9.11 -4.44 -15.85
C GLY A 463 -7.89 -5.30 -16.18
N ARG A 464 -6.70 -4.94 -15.67
CA ARG A 464 -5.45 -5.70 -15.80
C ARG A 464 -4.85 -5.94 -14.43
N PRO A 465 -4.20 -7.08 -14.19
CA PRO A 465 -3.50 -7.32 -12.93
C PRO A 465 -2.46 -6.23 -12.66
N SER A 466 -2.49 -5.70 -11.45
CA SER A 466 -1.56 -4.68 -10.94
C SER A 466 -1.51 -4.77 -9.43
N ARG A 467 -0.34 -4.60 -8.83
CA ARG A 467 -0.18 -4.49 -7.37
C ARG A 467 -0.27 -3.04 -6.86
N VAL A 468 -0.36 -2.10 -7.78
CA VAL A 468 -0.48 -0.68 -7.42
C VAL A 468 -1.88 -0.41 -6.89
N ASN A 469 -1.98 0.26 -5.75
CA ASN A 469 -3.22 0.75 -5.18
C ASN A 469 -3.19 2.29 -5.14
N TRP A 470 -4.36 2.89 -5.32
CA TRP A 470 -4.57 4.29 -4.96
C TRP A 470 -5.00 4.36 -3.51
N SER A 471 -4.26 5.11 -2.70
CA SER A 471 -4.60 5.33 -1.30
C SER A 471 -5.15 6.73 -1.12
N VAL A 472 -6.25 6.83 -0.40
CA VAL A 472 -6.89 8.08 0.00
C VAL A 472 -7.08 8.06 1.49
N VAL A 473 -6.57 9.09 2.17
CA VAL A 473 -6.79 9.29 3.60
C VAL A 473 -7.61 10.56 3.77
N ILE A 474 -8.80 10.42 4.33
CA ILE A 474 -9.69 11.53 4.65
C ILE A 474 -9.60 11.78 6.15
N ARG A 475 -9.09 12.94 6.52
CA ARG A 475 -9.01 13.39 7.90
C ARG A 475 -9.50 14.82 8.01
N PRO A 476 -10.20 15.20 9.09
CA PRO A 476 -10.82 16.53 9.22
C PRO A 476 -9.78 17.65 9.19
N LEU A 477 -8.64 17.46 9.85
CA LEU A 477 -7.53 18.42 9.91
C LEU A 477 -6.23 17.67 10.15
N LEU A 478 -5.10 18.20 9.66
CA LEU A 478 -3.77 17.73 10.05
C LEU A 478 -3.44 18.25 11.44
N ARG A 479 -3.31 17.35 12.40
CA ARG A 479 -2.99 17.67 13.79
C ARG A 479 -1.60 17.21 14.15
N ASP A 480 -1.02 17.88 15.14
CA ASP A 480 0.31 17.59 15.65
C ASP A 480 0.28 16.46 16.70
N GLY A 481 -0.74 16.45 17.55
CA GLY A 481 -0.94 15.39 18.55
C GLY A 481 -1.32 14.06 17.90
N GLY A 482 -0.74 12.96 18.36
CA GLY A 482 -0.97 11.62 17.81
C GLY A 482 -0.33 11.36 16.45
N ALA A 483 0.48 12.29 15.95
CA ALA A 483 1.11 12.18 14.64
C ALA A 483 2.19 11.10 14.64
N LYS A 484 2.03 10.09 13.79
CA LYS A 484 2.98 8.99 13.57
C LYS A 484 3.90 9.30 12.39
N LEU A 485 5.13 8.79 12.41
CA LEU A 485 6.03 8.87 11.26
C LEU A 485 5.43 8.11 10.07
N ASP A 486 5.42 8.73 8.89
CA ASP A 486 4.85 8.13 7.67
C ASP A 486 5.90 7.29 6.95
N LEU A 487 6.04 6.04 7.38
CA LEU A 487 6.95 5.07 6.79
C LEU A 487 6.21 4.15 5.84
N SER A 488 6.70 4.06 4.62
CA SER A 488 6.25 3.04 3.67
C SER A 488 6.81 1.65 4.04
N ASP A 489 6.14 0.60 3.56
CA ASP A 489 6.64 -0.78 3.61
C ASP A 489 6.93 -1.29 5.04
N ARG A 490 6.03 -1.05 6.00
CA ARG A 490 6.11 -1.70 7.32
C ARG A 490 6.01 -3.22 7.18
N LEU A 491 6.71 -3.93 8.05
CA LEU A 491 6.91 -5.38 7.93
C LEU A 491 5.60 -6.17 7.92
N TYR A 492 4.62 -5.78 8.74
CA TYR A 492 3.33 -6.49 8.77
C TYR A 492 2.64 -6.47 7.41
N ASP A 493 2.58 -5.32 6.74
CA ASP A 493 1.92 -5.17 5.44
C ASP A 493 2.67 -5.93 4.32
N LEU A 494 3.99 -6.06 4.44
CA LEU A 494 4.80 -6.80 3.48
C LEU A 494 4.59 -8.31 3.60
N VAL A 495 4.57 -8.86 4.83
CA VAL A 495 4.61 -10.32 5.01
C VAL A 495 3.25 -10.97 5.12
N ARG A 496 2.21 -10.26 5.58
CA ARG A 496 0.89 -10.83 5.83
C ARG A 496 0.28 -11.55 4.61
N ASP A 497 0.50 -11.01 3.41
CA ASP A 497 -0.05 -11.55 2.17
C ASP A 497 0.55 -12.91 1.78
N THR A 498 1.68 -13.27 2.36
CA THR A 498 2.35 -14.57 2.17
C THR A 498 2.00 -15.60 3.24
N HIS A 499 1.20 -15.24 4.24
CA HIS A 499 0.85 -16.08 5.38
C HIS A 499 -0.50 -16.76 5.21
N VAL A 500 -0.71 -17.86 5.94
CA VAL A 500 -1.87 -18.75 5.81
C VAL A 500 -3.21 -18.00 5.80
N PRO A 501 -3.51 -17.07 6.74
CA PRO A 501 -4.82 -16.41 6.74
C PRO A 501 -5.15 -15.68 5.43
N GLN A 502 -4.16 -14.99 4.85
CA GLN A 502 -4.36 -14.25 3.61
C GLN A 502 -4.30 -15.14 2.37
N LEU A 503 -3.45 -16.17 2.39
CA LEU A 503 -3.41 -17.18 1.32
C LEU A 503 -4.75 -17.90 1.23
N GLU A 504 -5.36 -18.28 2.35
CA GLU A 504 -6.68 -18.93 2.38
C GLU A 504 -7.79 -18.03 1.86
N ALA A 505 -7.83 -16.78 2.31
CA ALA A 505 -8.84 -15.82 1.86
C ALA A 505 -8.84 -15.61 0.34
N GLN A 506 -7.68 -15.81 -0.31
CA GLN A 506 -7.50 -15.59 -1.74
C GLN A 506 -7.25 -16.87 -2.55
N TRP A 507 -7.32 -18.04 -1.93
CA TRP A 507 -6.95 -19.31 -2.55
C TRP A 507 -7.76 -19.68 -3.79
N GLY A 508 -9.01 -19.24 -3.86
CA GLY A 508 -9.86 -19.44 -5.04
C GLY A 508 -9.29 -18.86 -6.36
N ARG A 509 -8.18 -18.09 -6.28
CA ARG A 509 -7.47 -17.55 -7.46
C ARG A 509 -6.25 -18.37 -7.88
N PHE A 510 -5.96 -19.47 -7.20
CA PHE A 510 -4.77 -20.30 -7.48
C PHE A 510 -4.71 -20.77 -8.94
N TRP A 511 -5.86 -21.12 -9.51
CA TRP A 511 -5.98 -21.62 -10.88
C TRP A 511 -6.22 -20.54 -11.95
N ARG A 512 -6.26 -19.28 -11.58
CA ARG A 512 -6.50 -18.17 -12.52
C ARG A 512 -5.21 -17.70 -13.20
#